data_2e3d8b2b915f3c5f263e682f9a447160
#
_entry.id   2e3d8b2b915f3c5f263e682f9a447160
#
_cell.length_a   1.000
_cell.length_b   1.000
_cell.length_c   1.000
_cell.angle_alpha   90.00
_cell.angle_beta   90.00
_cell.angle_gamma   90.00
#
_symmetry.space_group_name_H-M   'P 1'
#
loop_
_entity.id
_entity.type
_entity.pdbx_description
1 polymer ?
#
loop_
_entity_poly.entity_id
_entity_poly.type
_entity_poly.pdbx_seq_one_letter_code
_entity_poly.pdbx_strand_id
1 'polypeptide(L)'
;MPSASTGASTTVGAASAVAPAASSPSAVDTRVAPGGPGYRRMSLALFLAGVATFALLYSTQALLPLISDGFASTASAASWTVSAATGALALFVLPMSALSERFGRRTVMTASLVVAVTVGLLIPFAPSLGALVVLRAVQGAALAGVPASATAYLAEEVRPKALITAIGLFVAGNSVGGMSGRVVTGWVAQEWGWRVALGVLGVIAVGCAVAFRLLLPAPKHFVAGSLRPAVLARTVRAHLANPLLRRLYAIGALFMTVFGGVYTVIGYRLAGDPFSLPQGVIGSIFLVYLVGTVSASTAGKLVGRLGRRGTLYLAGATTAAGLLVSLSDSLPVVLLGLVLITAGFFAGHAAASSAVSHTAKEGRAQASALYQSAYYVGSSAGSTLGAIAFHAGGWGGTVALGLLAVLGVVGITVAGTRAA
;
A
#
# COMPACT_ATOMS: atom_id res chain seq x y z
N MET A 1 -55.44 32.03 76.32
CA MET A 1 -54.67 31.53 77.46
C MET A 1 -53.91 30.27 77.09
N PRO A 2 -52.77 30.03 77.63
CA PRO A 2 -51.47 30.74 77.34
C PRO A 2 -50.45 29.72 76.80
N SER A 3 -49.45 30.30 76.19
CA SER A 3 -47.98 30.14 76.42
C SER A 3 -47.32 28.79 76.15
N ALA A 4 -46.32 28.85 75.40
CA ALA A 4 -44.94 28.76 75.82
C ALA A 4 -43.97 28.70 74.69
N SER A 5 -43.07 29.60 74.66
CA SER A 5 -41.88 29.71 73.91
C SER A 5 -40.87 28.60 74.27
N THR A 6 -40.21 28.00 73.31
CA THR A 6 -38.88 27.43 73.56
C THR A 6 -38.03 27.67 72.37
N GLY A 7 -36.92 28.41 72.60
CA GLY A 7 -35.93 28.72 71.56
C GLY A 7 -35.11 27.52 71.14
N ALA A 8 -34.81 27.46 69.85
CA ALA A 8 -33.86 26.51 69.27
C ALA A 8 -32.63 27.29 68.78
N SER A 9 -31.53 27.00 69.43
CA SER A 9 -30.19 27.48 69.12
C SER A 9 -29.76 27.00 67.75
N THR A 10 -29.47 27.96 66.86
CA THR A 10 -28.89 27.73 65.55
C THR A 10 -27.38 27.56 65.72
N THR A 11 -26.91 26.32 65.61
CA THR A 11 -25.48 26.05 65.45
C THR A 11 -25.13 26.26 63.97
N VAL A 12 -24.34 27.26 63.68
CA VAL A 12 -23.72 27.54 62.42
C VAL A 12 -22.65 26.47 62.17
N GLY A 13 -22.94 25.51 61.25
CA GLY A 13 -21.99 24.54 60.78
C GLY A 13 -20.99 25.21 59.84
N ALA A 14 -19.71 25.20 60.24
CA ALA A 14 -18.61 25.65 59.43
C ALA A 14 -18.50 24.83 58.15
N ALA A 15 -18.78 25.46 57.02
CA ALA A 15 -18.53 24.87 55.72
C ALA A 15 -17.01 24.70 55.54
N SER A 16 -16.54 23.46 55.62
CA SER A 16 -15.18 23.09 55.27
C SER A 16 -14.99 23.34 53.75
N ALA A 17 -14.23 24.38 53.40
CA ALA A 17 -13.82 24.67 52.05
C ALA A 17 -12.92 23.52 51.57
N VAL A 18 -13.47 22.63 50.74
CA VAL A 18 -12.68 21.66 49.98
C VAL A 18 -11.80 22.44 49.02
N ALA A 19 -10.51 22.50 49.30
CA ALA A 19 -9.51 23.06 48.40
C ALA A 19 -9.62 22.35 47.04
N PRO A 20 -9.59 23.05 45.89
CA PRO A 20 -9.59 22.41 44.61
C PRO A 20 -8.37 21.51 44.52
N ALA A 21 -8.61 20.23 44.22
CA ALA A 21 -7.56 19.25 43.97
C ALA A 21 -6.58 19.83 42.93
N ALA A 22 -5.32 19.96 43.32
CA ALA A 22 -4.27 20.41 42.44
C ALA A 22 -4.31 19.51 41.18
N SER A 23 -4.61 20.13 40.05
CA SER A 23 -4.55 19.47 38.73
C SER A 23 -3.16 18.87 38.60
N SER A 24 -3.09 17.54 38.56
CA SER A 24 -1.84 16.83 38.30
C SER A 24 -1.23 17.43 37.02
N PRO A 25 0.08 17.75 37.02
CA PRO A 25 0.71 18.31 35.85
C PRO A 25 0.45 17.37 34.67
N SER A 26 -0.24 17.87 33.64
CA SER A 26 -0.50 17.12 32.43
C SER A 26 0.84 16.59 31.92
N ALA A 27 0.99 15.27 31.85
CA ALA A 27 2.22 14.64 31.41
C ALA A 27 2.61 15.26 30.04
N VAL A 28 3.78 15.90 30.01
CA VAL A 28 4.28 16.55 28.79
C VAL A 28 4.38 15.50 27.72
N ASP A 29 3.62 15.66 26.63
CA ASP A 29 3.68 14.74 25.48
C ASP A 29 5.07 14.82 24.86
N THR A 30 5.89 13.80 25.12
CA THR A 30 7.28 13.71 24.68
C THR A 30 7.43 13.25 23.24
N ARG A 31 6.31 12.94 22.56
CA ARG A 31 6.31 12.57 21.13
C ARG A 31 6.77 13.73 20.27
N VAL A 32 7.34 13.37 19.11
CA VAL A 32 7.96 14.33 18.18
C VAL A 32 6.93 15.31 17.64
N ALA A 33 7.21 16.61 17.81
CA ALA A 33 6.38 17.71 17.32
C ALA A 33 6.63 17.96 15.82
N PRO A 34 5.63 18.50 15.08
CA PRO A 34 5.79 18.85 13.67
C PRO A 34 6.89 19.89 13.45
N GLY A 35 7.64 19.77 12.35
CA GLY A 35 8.62 20.77 11.90
C GLY A 35 10.00 20.71 12.57
N GLY A 36 10.16 19.99 13.69
CA GLY A 36 11.45 19.85 14.37
C GLY A 36 12.45 18.94 13.62
N PRO A 37 13.75 19.02 13.98
CA PRO A 37 14.79 18.18 13.32
C PRO A 37 14.51 16.67 13.43
N GLY A 38 13.99 16.22 14.56
CA GLY A 38 13.59 14.83 14.79
C GLY A 38 12.47 14.39 13.86
N TYR A 39 11.47 15.25 13.63
CA TYR A 39 10.36 14.98 12.72
C TYR A 39 10.84 14.84 11.27
N ARG A 40 11.69 15.77 10.81
CA ARG A 40 12.24 15.73 9.44
C ARG A 40 13.08 14.48 9.19
N ARG A 41 13.96 14.13 10.13
CA ARG A 41 14.78 12.92 10.04
C ARG A 41 13.95 11.66 9.99
N MET A 42 12.94 11.51 10.84
CA MET A 42 12.03 10.38 10.87
C MET A 42 11.23 10.27 9.59
N SER A 43 10.64 11.38 9.15
CA SER A 43 9.82 11.42 7.93
C SER A 43 10.65 11.08 6.68
N LEU A 44 11.87 11.61 6.57
CA LEU A 44 12.78 11.30 5.47
C LEU A 44 13.24 9.84 5.51
N ALA A 45 13.54 9.29 6.68
CA ALA A 45 13.90 7.88 6.83
C ALA A 45 12.78 6.96 6.31
N LEU A 46 11.53 7.21 6.73
CA LEU A 46 10.40 6.40 6.30
C LEU A 46 10.02 6.62 4.84
N PHE A 47 10.19 7.84 4.32
CA PHE A 47 10.07 8.11 2.89
C PHE A 47 11.05 7.25 2.08
N LEU A 48 12.33 7.22 2.46
CA LEU A 48 13.36 6.42 1.79
C LEU A 48 13.12 4.90 1.94
N ALA A 49 12.62 4.46 3.10
CA ALA A 49 12.18 3.07 3.28
C ALA A 49 11.03 2.71 2.34
N GLY A 50 10.07 3.62 2.16
CA GLY A 50 8.98 3.47 1.20
C GLY A 50 9.50 3.40 -0.23
N VAL A 51 10.42 4.30 -0.60
CA VAL A 51 11.07 4.30 -1.93
C VAL A 51 11.75 2.96 -2.18
N ALA A 52 12.63 2.49 -1.29
CA ALA A 52 13.33 1.22 -1.45
C ALA A 52 12.35 0.04 -1.56
N THR A 53 11.34 -0.01 -0.68
CA THR A 53 10.36 -1.10 -0.64
C THR A 53 9.62 -1.24 -1.96
N PHE A 54 9.06 -0.15 -2.47
CA PHE A 54 8.21 -0.21 -3.66
C PHE A 54 9.00 -0.24 -4.96
N ALA A 55 10.21 0.35 -5.00
CA ALA A 55 11.13 0.20 -6.10
C ALA A 55 11.54 -1.28 -6.27
N LEU A 56 11.94 -1.95 -5.19
CA LEU A 56 12.29 -3.36 -5.21
C LEU A 56 11.08 -4.25 -5.49
N LEU A 57 9.92 -3.99 -4.88
CA LEU A 57 8.72 -4.83 -5.04
C LEU A 57 8.30 -4.98 -6.50
N TYR A 58 8.35 -3.89 -7.25
CA TYR A 58 7.90 -3.85 -8.63
C TYR A 58 9.03 -3.75 -9.66
N SER A 59 10.28 -4.02 -9.26
CA SER A 59 11.49 -3.86 -10.07
C SER A 59 11.48 -4.60 -11.40
N THR A 60 10.84 -5.78 -11.46
CA THR A 60 10.78 -6.60 -12.67
C THR A 60 9.64 -6.22 -13.61
N GLN A 61 8.65 -5.44 -13.15
CA GLN A 61 7.41 -5.25 -13.89
C GLN A 61 7.60 -4.55 -15.25
N ALA A 62 8.44 -3.53 -15.31
CA ALA A 62 8.77 -2.85 -16.56
C ALA A 62 9.69 -3.69 -17.47
N LEU A 63 10.38 -4.66 -16.90
CA LEU A 63 11.40 -5.47 -17.58
C LEU A 63 10.88 -6.83 -18.08
N LEU A 64 9.61 -7.13 -17.89
CA LEU A 64 9.05 -8.45 -18.20
C LEU A 64 9.30 -8.91 -19.65
N PRO A 65 9.19 -8.07 -20.70
CA PRO A 65 9.55 -8.47 -22.05
C PRO A 65 10.99 -8.95 -22.13
N LEU A 66 11.95 -8.17 -21.62
CA LEU A 66 13.38 -8.51 -21.64
C LEU A 66 13.72 -9.74 -20.79
N ILE A 67 12.98 -9.96 -19.70
CA ILE A 67 13.13 -11.16 -18.86
C ILE A 67 12.60 -12.39 -19.60
N SER A 68 11.45 -12.26 -20.30
CA SER A 68 10.91 -13.33 -21.15
C SER A 68 11.91 -13.75 -22.23
N ASP A 69 12.46 -12.79 -22.94
CA ASP A 69 13.45 -13.02 -24.01
C ASP A 69 14.72 -13.65 -23.43
N GLY A 70 15.21 -13.11 -22.29
CA GLY A 70 16.44 -13.59 -21.66
C GLY A 70 16.39 -15.02 -21.12
N PHE A 71 15.19 -15.55 -20.86
CA PHE A 71 14.96 -16.93 -20.41
C PHE A 71 14.18 -17.77 -21.43
N ALA A 72 13.95 -17.28 -22.63
CA ALA A 72 13.14 -17.92 -23.67
C ALA A 72 11.78 -18.42 -23.12
N SER A 73 11.09 -17.56 -22.37
CA SER A 73 9.88 -17.88 -21.62
C SER A 73 8.67 -17.06 -22.10
N THR A 74 7.47 -17.51 -21.73
CA THR A 74 6.22 -16.80 -22.04
C THR A 74 5.99 -15.60 -21.11
N ALA A 75 5.19 -14.61 -21.53
CA ALA A 75 4.75 -13.51 -20.69
C ALA A 75 4.07 -14.00 -19.39
N SER A 76 3.29 -15.08 -19.47
CA SER A 76 2.67 -15.72 -18.32
C SER A 76 3.70 -16.27 -17.33
N ALA A 77 4.75 -16.94 -17.81
CA ALA A 77 5.82 -17.46 -16.95
C ALA A 77 6.63 -16.32 -16.31
N ALA A 78 7.01 -15.29 -17.08
CA ALA A 78 7.75 -14.13 -16.56
C ALA A 78 6.93 -13.33 -15.54
N SER A 79 5.60 -13.25 -15.66
CA SER A 79 4.72 -12.54 -14.73
C SER A 79 4.81 -13.07 -13.29
N TRP A 80 5.20 -14.34 -13.11
CA TRP A 80 5.44 -14.90 -11.77
C TRP A 80 6.51 -14.17 -10.99
N THR A 81 7.45 -13.46 -11.66
CA THR A 81 8.45 -12.62 -10.96
C THR A 81 7.81 -11.44 -10.22
N VAL A 82 6.66 -10.96 -10.66
CA VAL A 82 5.84 -9.93 -10.00
C VAL A 82 4.86 -10.59 -9.03
N SER A 83 4.15 -11.61 -9.48
CA SER A 83 3.10 -12.28 -8.70
C SER A 83 3.64 -12.95 -7.44
N ALA A 84 4.81 -13.61 -7.52
CA ALA A 84 5.42 -14.25 -6.37
C ALA A 84 5.85 -13.22 -5.31
N ALA A 85 6.42 -12.08 -5.73
CA ALA A 85 6.79 -11.02 -4.80
C ALA A 85 5.58 -10.41 -4.10
N THR A 86 4.54 -10.04 -4.86
CA THR A 86 3.33 -9.41 -4.30
C THR A 86 2.50 -10.40 -3.50
N GLY A 87 2.41 -11.66 -3.93
CA GLY A 87 1.73 -12.73 -3.21
C GLY A 87 2.42 -13.07 -1.88
N ALA A 88 3.75 -13.17 -1.88
CA ALA A 88 4.51 -13.38 -0.66
C ALA A 88 4.34 -12.18 0.31
N LEU A 89 4.39 -10.95 -0.19
CA LEU A 89 4.12 -9.77 0.64
C LEU A 89 2.71 -9.85 1.26
N ALA A 90 1.69 -10.21 0.48
CA ALA A 90 0.32 -10.38 0.96
C ALA A 90 0.21 -11.38 2.12
N LEU A 91 0.92 -12.49 2.04
CA LEU A 91 0.92 -13.54 3.06
C LEU A 91 1.67 -13.11 4.33
N PHE A 92 2.76 -12.35 4.17
CA PHE A 92 3.65 -12.03 5.28
C PHE A 92 3.35 -10.70 5.97
N VAL A 93 2.49 -9.81 5.43
CA VAL A 93 2.21 -8.51 6.07
C VAL A 93 1.62 -8.65 7.47
N LEU A 94 0.70 -9.60 7.69
CA LEU A 94 0.12 -9.86 9.01
C LEU A 94 1.11 -10.49 9.99
N PRO A 95 1.84 -11.57 9.65
CA PRO A 95 2.92 -12.09 10.50
C PRO A 95 3.98 -11.03 10.85
N MET A 96 4.41 -10.23 9.88
CA MET A 96 5.40 -9.17 10.11
C MET A 96 4.88 -8.07 11.03
N SER A 97 3.58 -7.75 10.95
CA SER A 97 2.95 -6.82 11.91
C SER A 97 3.05 -7.38 13.34
N ALA A 98 2.71 -8.64 13.55
CA ALA A 98 2.84 -9.28 14.86
C ALA A 98 4.29 -9.35 15.36
N LEU A 99 5.24 -9.71 14.48
CA LEU A 99 6.67 -9.68 14.83
C LEU A 99 7.11 -8.28 15.27
N SER A 100 6.62 -7.24 14.59
CA SER A 100 7.01 -5.87 14.90
C SER A 100 6.44 -5.38 16.24
N GLU A 101 5.31 -5.93 16.70
CA GLU A 101 4.78 -5.70 18.05
C GLU A 101 5.66 -6.30 19.14
N ARG A 102 6.31 -7.42 18.87
CA ARG A 102 7.16 -8.09 19.85
C ARG A 102 8.61 -7.59 19.83
N PHE A 103 9.22 -7.52 18.65
CA PHE A 103 10.65 -7.25 18.49
C PHE A 103 10.98 -5.77 18.25
N GLY A 104 9.96 -4.93 18.12
CA GLY A 104 10.09 -3.50 17.89
C GLY A 104 10.01 -3.13 16.40
N ARG A 105 9.30 -2.02 16.15
CA ARG A 105 9.02 -1.52 14.79
C ARG A 105 10.30 -1.27 13.98
N ARG A 106 11.26 -0.57 14.59
CA ARG A 106 12.55 -0.24 13.95
C ARG A 106 13.36 -1.48 13.61
N THR A 107 13.40 -2.48 14.49
CA THR A 107 14.15 -3.73 14.29
C THR A 107 13.59 -4.49 13.09
N VAL A 108 12.27 -4.69 13.04
CA VAL A 108 11.63 -5.42 11.94
C VAL A 108 11.79 -4.70 10.62
N MET A 109 11.59 -3.37 10.55
CA MET A 109 11.83 -2.60 9.32
C MET A 109 13.27 -2.69 8.85
N THR A 110 14.25 -2.61 9.77
CA THR A 110 15.67 -2.72 9.41
C THR A 110 16.00 -4.12 8.88
N ALA A 111 15.59 -5.19 9.58
CA ALA A 111 15.81 -6.56 9.13
C ALA A 111 15.15 -6.82 7.75
N SER A 112 13.92 -6.35 7.58
CA SER A 112 13.18 -6.42 6.31
C SER A 112 13.94 -5.77 5.16
N LEU A 113 14.42 -4.54 5.34
CA LEU A 113 15.18 -3.85 4.30
C LEU A 113 16.52 -4.53 4.03
N VAL A 114 17.26 -4.98 5.07
CA VAL A 114 18.53 -5.69 4.90
C VAL A 114 18.33 -6.95 4.06
N VAL A 115 17.36 -7.80 4.42
CA VAL A 115 17.09 -9.04 3.67
C VAL A 115 16.64 -8.71 2.24
N ALA A 116 15.70 -7.77 2.07
CA ALA A 116 15.16 -7.42 0.76
C ALA A 116 16.21 -6.83 -0.20
N VAL A 117 17.12 -6.02 0.33
CA VAL A 117 18.22 -5.42 -0.44
C VAL A 117 19.27 -6.48 -0.80
N THR A 118 19.63 -7.34 0.15
CA THR A 118 20.57 -8.45 -0.11
C THR A 118 20.03 -9.35 -1.22
N VAL A 119 18.76 -9.76 -1.13
CA VAL A 119 18.12 -10.54 -2.19
C VAL A 119 18.07 -9.74 -3.50
N GLY A 120 17.78 -8.43 -3.44
CA GLY A 120 17.79 -7.54 -4.60
C GLY A 120 19.13 -7.53 -5.35
N LEU A 121 20.24 -7.59 -4.63
CA LEU A 121 21.59 -7.68 -5.21
C LEU A 121 21.90 -9.09 -5.77
N LEU A 122 21.24 -10.14 -5.29
CA LEU A 122 21.39 -11.51 -5.81
C LEU A 122 20.56 -11.77 -7.06
N ILE A 123 19.44 -11.07 -7.24
CA ILE A 123 18.50 -11.24 -8.36
C ILE A 123 19.19 -11.16 -9.74
N PRO A 124 20.13 -10.23 -10.05
CA PRO A 124 20.82 -10.19 -11.34
C PRO A 124 21.56 -11.47 -11.71
N PHE A 125 21.94 -12.27 -10.72
CA PHE A 125 22.71 -13.52 -10.90
C PHE A 125 21.83 -14.77 -10.99
N ALA A 126 20.50 -14.62 -11.03
CA ALA A 126 19.59 -15.75 -11.13
C ALA A 126 19.90 -16.60 -12.40
N PRO A 127 20.18 -17.90 -12.24
CA PRO A 127 20.56 -18.76 -13.37
C PRO A 127 19.37 -19.21 -14.20
N SER A 128 18.16 -19.16 -13.66
CA SER A 128 16.91 -19.57 -14.32
C SER A 128 15.74 -18.69 -13.89
N LEU A 129 14.65 -18.71 -14.68
CA LEU A 129 13.43 -18.01 -14.33
C LEU A 129 12.86 -18.53 -12.99
N GLY A 130 12.92 -19.84 -12.72
CA GLY A 130 12.48 -20.42 -11.45
C GLY A 130 13.26 -19.88 -10.27
N ALA A 131 14.59 -19.78 -10.37
CA ALA A 131 15.44 -19.17 -9.33
C ALA A 131 15.07 -17.69 -9.11
N LEU A 132 14.85 -16.95 -10.20
CA LEU A 132 14.40 -15.56 -10.13
C LEU A 132 13.05 -15.45 -9.40
N VAL A 133 12.07 -16.29 -9.70
CA VAL A 133 10.76 -16.32 -9.03
C VAL A 133 10.90 -16.60 -7.54
N VAL A 134 11.73 -17.57 -7.15
CA VAL A 134 12.00 -17.89 -5.74
C VAL A 134 12.63 -16.69 -5.01
N LEU A 135 13.67 -16.08 -5.60
CA LEU A 135 14.30 -14.88 -5.02
C LEU A 135 13.28 -13.74 -4.88
N ARG A 136 12.39 -13.56 -5.85
CA ARG A 136 11.32 -12.56 -5.79
C ARG A 136 10.30 -12.85 -4.70
N ALA A 137 9.95 -14.12 -4.47
CA ALA A 137 9.08 -14.50 -3.35
C ALA A 137 9.73 -14.19 -1.99
N VAL A 138 11.00 -14.56 -1.80
CA VAL A 138 11.76 -14.25 -0.58
C VAL A 138 11.87 -12.73 -0.37
N GLN A 139 12.15 -11.98 -1.45
CA GLN A 139 12.22 -10.53 -1.40
C GLN A 139 10.86 -9.92 -0.99
N GLY A 140 9.76 -10.38 -1.58
CA GLY A 140 8.40 -9.92 -1.26
C GLY A 140 8.02 -10.20 0.20
N ALA A 141 8.33 -11.40 0.70
CA ALA A 141 8.11 -11.75 2.10
C ALA A 141 8.91 -10.83 3.05
N ALA A 142 10.17 -10.55 2.73
CA ALA A 142 11.00 -9.63 3.50
C ALA A 142 10.44 -8.21 3.46
N LEU A 143 10.06 -7.69 2.29
CA LEU A 143 9.53 -6.33 2.12
C LEU A 143 8.26 -6.07 2.94
N ALA A 144 7.49 -7.11 3.31
CA ALA A 144 6.25 -6.99 4.08
C ALA A 144 6.44 -6.29 5.44
N GLY A 145 7.61 -6.37 6.04
CA GLY A 145 7.87 -5.80 7.36
C GLY A 145 7.90 -4.28 7.40
N VAL A 146 8.19 -3.60 6.28
CA VAL A 146 8.20 -2.12 6.22
C VAL A 146 6.78 -1.54 6.30
N PRO A 147 5.83 -1.84 5.40
CA PRO A 147 4.48 -1.30 5.48
C PRO A 147 3.73 -1.77 6.73
N ALA A 148 4.03 -3.00 7.22
CA ALA A 148 3.43 -3.52 8.44
C ALA A 148 3.83 -2.74 9.70
N SER A 149 4.99 -2.08 9.72
CA SER A 149 5.56 -1.45 10.90
C SER A 149 5.62 0.08 10.83
N ALA A 150 5.73 0.66 9.64
CA ALA A 150 6.00 2.09 9.46
C ALA A 150 4.90 2.99 10.04
N THR A 151 3.64 2.68 9.76
CA THR A 151 2.49 3.46 10.25
C THR A 151 2.32 3.34 11.77
N ALA A 152 2.59 2.16 12.33
CA ALA A 152 2.56 1.93 13.77
C ALA A 152 3.69 2.71 14.47
N TYR A 153 4.92 2.68 13.93
CA TYR A 153 6.03 3.47 14.44
C TYR A 153 5.70 4.98 14.46
N LEU A 154 5.10 5.50 13.38
CA LEU A 154 4.67 6.89 13.33
C LEU A 154 3.60 7.21 14.38
N ALA A 155 2.63 6.32 14.57
CA ALA A 155 1.57 6.51 15.56
C ALA A 155 2.09 6.52 17.01
N GLU A 156 3.16 5.75 17.29
CA GLU A 156 3.82 5.68 18.59
C GLU A 156 4.68 6.91 18.86
N GLU A 157 5.42 7.43 17.87
CA GLU A 157 6.48 8.42 18.05
C GLU A 157 6.10 9.85 17.66
N VAL A 158 5.03 10.07 16.88
CA VAL A 158 4.63 11.39 16.36
C VAL A 158 3.36 11.88 17.05
N ARG A 159 3.30 13.17 17.36
CA ARG A 159 2.09 13.79 17.92
C ARG A 159 0.89 13.68 16.96
N PRO A 160 -0.34 13.49 17.46
CA PRO A 160 -1.53 13.26 16.63
C PRO A 160 -1.74 14.32 15.53
N LYS A 161 -1.42 15.59 15.83
CA LYS A 161 -1.56 16.71 14.86
C LYS A 161 -0.66 16.58 13.63
N ALA A 162 0.47 15.86 13.72
CA ALA A 162 1.43 15.68 12.62
C ALA A 162 1.38 14.28 12.00
N LEU A 163 0.65 13.34 12.61
CA LEU A 163 0.63 11.93 12.20
C LEU A 163 0.13 11.75 10.76
N ILE A 164 -0.95 12.42 10.37
CA ILE A 164 -1.52 12.31 9.02
C ILE A 164 -0.51 12.75 7.97
N THR A 165 0.21 13.86 8.21
CA THR A 165 1.24 14.36 7.29
C THR A 165 2.42 13.40 7.20
N ALA A 166 2.86 12.83 8.33
CA ALA A 166 3.97 11.87 8.36
C ALA A 166 3.62 10.57 7.62
N ILE A 167 2.42 10.03 7.80
CA ILE A 167 1.91 8.87 7.03
C ILE A 167 1.82 9.23 5.55
N GLY A 168 1.31 10.42 5.21
CA GLY A 168 1.23 10.89 3.83
C GLY A 168 2.60 10.93 3.15
N LEU A 169 3.66 11.34 3.86
CA LEU A 169 5.01 11.37 3.32
C LEU A 169 5.60 9.95 3.11
N PHE A 170 5.31 9.00 4.02
CA PHE A 170 5.66 7.59 3.81
C PHE A 170 4.96 7.03 2.56
N VAL A 171 3.67 7.29 2.39
CA VAL A 171 2.90 6.85 1.20
C VAL A 171 3.43 7.51 -0.08
N ALA A 172 3.84 8.79 -0.01
CA ALA A 172 4.49 9.45 -1.13
C ALA A 172 5.83 8.76 -1.50
N GLY A 173 6.60 8.31 -0.50
CA GLY A 173 7.80 7.48 -0.73
C GLY A 173 7.47 6.17 -1.46
N ASN A 174 6.38 5.50 -1.10
CA ASN A 174 5.91 4.30 -1.80
C ASN A 174 5.61 4.58 -3.28
N SER A 175 4.90 5.68 -3.55
CA SER A 175 4.53 6.08 -4.92
C SER A 175 5.75 6.45 -5.75
N VAL A 176 6.65 7.26 -5.19
CA VAL A 176 7.90 7.66 -5.85
C VAL A 176 8.77 6.43 -6.12
N GLY A 177 8.94 5.53 -5.15
CA GLY A 177 9.70 4.30 -5.32
C GLY A 177 9.14 3.39 -6.41
N GLY A 178 7.82 3.16 -6.36
CA GLY A 178 7.15 2.34 -7.36
C GLY A 178 7.28 2.88 -8.77
N MET A 179 7.22 4.19 -8.95
CA MET A 179 7.37 4.86 -10.24
C MET A 179 8.86 4.91 -10.68
N SER A 180 9.72 5.49 -9.85
CA SER A 180 11.14 5.71 -10.20
C SER A 180 11.89 4.40 -10.42
N GLY A 181 11.57 3.35 -9.65
CA GLY A 181 12.17 2.05 -9.86
C GLY A 181 11.97 1.52 -11.28
N ARG A 182 10.77 1.66 -11.84
CA ARG A 182 10.46 1.23 -13.22
C ARG A 182 11.07 2.12 -14.27
N VAL A 183 11.07 3.44 -14.03
CA VAL A 183 11.73 4.40 -14.95
C VAL A 183 13.23 4.12 -15.01
N VAL A 184 13.90 4.04 -13.86
CA VAL A 184 15.34 3.76 -13.79
C VAL A 184 15.67 2.42 -14.43
N THR A 185 14.95 1.35 -14.07
CA THR A 185 15.24 0.04 -14.66
C THR A 185 14.94 -0.01 -16.15
N GLY A 186 13.94 0.71 -16.65
CA GLY A 186 13.63 0.80 -18.08
C GLY A 186 14.79 1.43 -18.88
N TRP A 187 15.30 2.57 -18.45
CA TRP A 187 16.40 3.27 -19.13
C TRP A 187 17.72 2.53 -19.01
N VAL A 188 18.05 2.01 -17.82
CA VAL A 188 19.29 1.22 -17.66
C VAL A 188 19.22 -0.07 -18.47
N ALA A 189 18.07 -0.73 -18.52
CA ALA A 189 17.93 -1.98 -19.26
C ALA A 189 18.02 -1.81 -20.78
N GLN A 190 17.65 -0.65 -21.30
CA GLN A 190 17.76 -0.34 -22.72
C GLN A 190 19.23 -0.42 -23.21
N GLU A 191 20.19 0.04 -22.40
CA GLU A 191 21.61 0.11 -22.76
C GLU A 191 22.39 -1.12 -22.28
N TRP A 192 22.09 -1.64 -21.08
CA TRP A 192 22.89 -2.66 -20.42
C TRP A 192 22.13 -3.94 -20.05
N GLY A 193 20.89 -4.06 -20.49
CA GLY A 193 20.04 -5.23 -20.23
C GLY A 193 19.46 -5.28 -18.80
N TRP A 194 18.49 -6.18 -18.62
CA TRP A 194 17.68 -6.26 -17.42
C TRP A 194 18.46 -6.64 -16.15
N ARG A 195 19.55 -7.45 -16.28
CA ARG A 195 20.37 -7.86 -15.14
C ARG A 195 21.10 -6.68 -14.51
N VAL A 196 21.74 -5.86 -15.33
CA VAL A 196 22.42 -4.64 -14.89
C VAL A 196 21.42 -3.65 -14.31
N ALA A 197 20.26 -3.50 -14.92
CA ALA A 197 19.20 -2.62 -14.42
C ALA A 197 18.72 -2.99 -13.01
N LEU A 198 18.51 -4.29 -12.75
CA LEU A 198 18.15 -4.77 -11.40
C LEU A 198 19.30 -4.63 -10.40
N GLY A 199 20.56 -4.80 -10.84
CA GLY A 199 21.73 -4.54 -10.01
C GLY A 199 21.86 -3.08 -9.59
N VAL A 200 21.71 -2.16 -10.54
CA VAL A 200 21.71 -0.69 -10.28
C VAL A 200 20.60 -0.33 -9.29
N LEU A 201 19.39 -0.86 -9.49
CA LEU A 201 18.30 -0.62 -8.56
C LEU A 201 18.58 -1.20 -7.17
N GLY A 202 19.23 -2.37 -7.09
CA GLY A 202 19.70 -2.96 -5.85
C GLY A 202 20.66 -2.05 -5.10
N VAL A 203 21.64 -1.45 -5.79
CA VAL A 203 22.59 -0.48 -5.20
C VAL A 203 21.88 0.78 -4.72
N ILE A 204 20.94 1.33 -5.49
CA ILE A 204 20.13 2.48 -5.05
C ILE A 204 19.34 2.12 -3.78
N ALA A 205 18.75 0.93 -3.72
CA ALA A 205 18.03 0.46 -2.54
C ALA A 205 18.94 0.27 -1.32
N VAL A 206 20.22 -0.14 -1.50
CA VAL A 206 21.23 -0.13 -0.42
C VAL A 206 21.40 1.30 0.11
N GLY A 207 21.60 2.28 -0.74
CA GLY A 207 21.72 3.69 -0.34
C GLY A 207 20.51 4.16 0.48
N CYS A 208 19.29 3.85 0.02
CA CYS A 208 18.06 4.15 0.75
C CYS A 208 17.99 3.44 2.10
N ALA A 209 18.36 2.16 2.17
CA ALA A 209 18.33 1.37 3.40
C ALA A 209 19.37 1.86 4.43
N VAL A 210 20.57 2.22 3.98
CA VAL A 210 21.61 2.84 4.81
C VAL A 210 21.14 4.19 5.34
N ALA A 211 20.62 5.05 4.46
CA ALA A 211 20.09 6.35 4.85
C ALA A 211 18.92 6.20 5.84
N PHE A 212 18.01 5.26 5.62
CA PHE A 212 16.95 4.91 6.57
C PHE A 212 17.52 4.55 7.93
N ARG A 213 18.52 3.67 7.99
CA ARG A 213 19.13 3.18 9.25
C ARG A 213 19.82 4.29 10.04
N LEU A 214 20.47 5.23 9.33
CA LEU A 214 21.18 6.36 9.92
C LEU A 214 20.23 7.48 10.38
N LEU A 215 19.15 7.70 9.65
CA LEU A 215 18.21 8.78 9.91
C LEU A 215 17.13 8.40 10.92
N LEU A 216 16.68 7.13 10.95
CA LEU A 216 15.56 6.73 11.80
C LEU A 216 15.95 6.76 13.29
N PRO A 217 15.32 7.61 14.12
CA PRO A 217 15.60 7.65 15.56
C PRO A 217 15.29 6.32 16.23
N ALA A 218 15.90 6.09 17.40
CA ALA A 218 15.50 5.00 18.27
C ALA A 218 14.07 5.26 18.80
N PRO A 219 13.20 4.23 18.84
CA PRO A 219 11.86 4.37 19.39
C PRO A 219 11.96 4.71 20.90
N LYS A 220 11.13 5.65 21.35
CA LYS A 220 11.06 6.07 22.75
C LYS A 220 9.78 5.62 23.43
N HIS A 221 8.72 5.39 22.68
CA HIS A 221 7.38 5.08 23.18
C HIS A 221 6.95 3.64 22.84
N PHE A 222 7.86 2.83 22.33
CA PHE A 222 7.55 1.43 22.01
C PHE A 222 7.39 0.64 23.31
N VAL A 223 6.25 -0.03 23.43
CA VAL A 223 5.97 -1.02 24.48
C VAL A 223 5.81 -2.37 23.80
N ALA A 224 6.65 -3.33 24.16
CA ALA A 224 6.60 -4.67 23.59
C ALA A 224 5.26 -5.33 23.92
N GLY A 225 4.51 -5.67 22.89
CA GLY A 225 3.28 -6.45 22.99
C GLY A 225 3.59 -7.93 23.19
N SER A 226 2.69 -8.66 23.86
CA SER A 226 2.75 -10.12 23.87
C SER A 226 2.22 -10.67 22.55
N LEU A 227 3.00 -11.53 21.88
CA LEU A 227 2.46 -12.35 20.79
C LEU A 227 1.38 -13.26 21.37
N ARG A 228 0.12 -12.91 21.17
CA ARG A 228 -1.03 -13.76 21.51
C ARG A 228 -1.71 -14.19 20.20
N PRO A 229 -1.26 -15.27 19.54
CA PRO A 229 -1.79 -15.68 18.25
C PRO A 229 -3.31 -15.89 18.30
N ALA A 230 -3.83 -16.36 19.42
CA ALA A 230 -5.27 -16.54 19.61
C ALA A 230 -6.05 -15.22 19.60
N VAL A 231 -5.48 -14.13 20.15
CA VAL A 231 -6.12 -12.80 20.12
C VAL A 231 -6.11 -12.25 18.71
N LEU A 232 -4.95 -12.33 18.03
CA LEU A 232 -4.83 -11.93 16.63
C LEU A 232 -5.80 -12.72 15.74
N ALA A 233 -5.85 -14.03 15.87
CA ALA A 233 -6.76 -14.90 15.12
C ALA A 233 -8.23 -14.54 15.38
N ARG A 234 -8.60 -14.23 16.64
CA ARG A 234 -9.95 -13.79 16.99
C ARG A 234 -10.31 -12.47 16.30
N THR A 235 -9.42 -11.48 16.35
CA THR A 235 -9.61 -10.17 15.71
C THR A 235 -9.73 -10.31 14.18
N VAL A 236 -8.85 -11.09 13.56
CA VAL A 236 -8.89 -11.40 12.12
C VAL A 236 -10.22 -12.06 11.76
N ARG A 237 -10.64 -13.09 12.54
CA ARG A 237 -11.93 -13.79 12.32
C ARG A 237 -13.12 -12.85 12.47
N ALA A 238 -13.10 -11.94 13.46
CA ALA A 238 -14.16 -10.95 13.65
C ALA A 238 -14.25 -9.99 12.45
N HIS A 239 -13.12 -9.52 11.91
CA HIS A 239 -13.12 -8.68 10.74
C HIS A 239 -13.59 -9.42 9.48
N LEU A 240 -13.19 -10.68 9.31
CA LEU A 240 -13.63 -11.52 8.19
C LEU A 240 -15.11 -11.95 8.33
N ALA A 241 -15.67 -11.96 9.54
CA ALA A 241 -17.10 -12.18 9.76
C ALA A 241 -17.94 -10.94 9.40
N ASN A 242 -17.37 -9.74 9.41
CA ASN A 242 -18.08 -8.51 9.07
C ASN A 242 -18.32 -8.40 7.56
N PRO A 243 -19.58 -8.42 7.09
CA PRO A 243 -19.89 -8.45 5.67
C PRO A 243 -19.44 -7.19 4.92
N LEU A 244 -19.47 -6.02 5.59
CA LEU A 244 -19.00 -4.77 4.97
C LEU A 244 -17.49 -4.76 4.78
N LEU A 245 -16.71 -5.21 5.78
CA LEU A 245 -15.25 -5.30 5.65
C LEU A 245 -14.86 -6.30 4.56
N ARG A 246 -15.49 -7.48 4.49
CA ARG A 246 -15.25 -8.45 3.40
C ARG A 246 -15.49 -7.84 2.02
N ARG A 247 -16.58 -7.09 1.85
CA ARG A 247 -16.89 -6.39 0.59
C ARG A 247 -15.82 -5.37 0.24
N LEU A 248 -15.35 -4.58 1.22
CA LEU A 248 -14.29 -3.59 1.00
C LEU A 248 -12.95 -4.24 0.66
N TYR A 249 -12.62 -5.36 1.30
CA TYR A 249 -11.41 -6.15 0.95
C TYR A 249 -11.50 -6.69 -0.47
N ALA A 250 -12.64 -7.25 -0.86
CA ALA A 250 -12.86 -7.75 -2.21
C ALA A 250 -12.81 -6.63 -3.28
N ILE A 251 -13.38 -5.45 -2.99
CA ILE A 251 -13.30 -4.28 -3.88
C ILE A 251 -11.84 -3.84 -4.07
N GLY A 252 -11.06 -3.77 -2.97
CA GLY A 252 -9.64 -3.44 -3.05
C GLY A 252 -8.84 -4.45 -3.87
N ALA A 253 -9.10 -5.74 -3.69
CA ALA A 253 -8.49 -6.82 -4.45
C ALA A 253 -8.85 -6.73 -5.94
N LEU A 254 -10.12 -6.53 -6.30
CA LEU A 254 -10.57 -6.44 -7.69
C LEU A 254 -10.00 -5.21 -8.41
N PHE A 255 -9.99 -4.04 -7.77
CA PHE A 255 -9.33 -2.87 -8.35
C PHE A 255 -7.84 -3.14 -8.60
N MET A 256 -7.17 -3.82 -7.65
CA MET A 256 -5.76 -4.14 -7.82
C MET A 256 -5.53 -5.27 -8.84
N THR A 257 -6.48 -6.16 -9.03
CA THR A 257 -6.45 -7.16 -10.13
C THR A 257 -6.42 -6.47 -11.49
N VAL A 258 -7.29 -5.46 -11.70
CA VAL A 258 -7.25 -4.65 -12.94
C VAL A 258 -5.90 -3.96 -13.10
N PHE A 259 -5.49 -3.25 -12.08
CA PHE A 259 -4.27 -2.43 -12.12
C PHE A 259 -3.01 -3.30 -12.30
N GLY A 260 -2.89 -4.38 -11.51
CA GLY A 260 -1.79 -5.34 -11.61
C GLY A 260 -1.75 -6.03 -12.97
N GLY A 261 -2.90 -6.45 -13.50
CA GLY A 261 -3.02 -7.08 -14.81
C GLY A 261 -2.56 -6.16 -15.95
N VAL A 262 -3.15 -4.97 -16.03
CA VAL A 262 -2.81 -3.97 -17.06
C VAL A 262 -1.32 -3.64 -17.04
N TYR A 263 -0.79 -3.25 -15.86
CA TYR A 263 0.59 -2.77 -15.75
C TYR A 263 1.64 -3.89 -15.80
N THR A 264 1.24 -5.15 -15.68
CA THR A 264 2.15 -6.29 -15.89
C THR A 264 2.37 -6.57 -17.37
N VAL A 265 1.36 -6.39 -18.21
CA VAL A 265 1.47 -6.76 -19.63
C VAL A 265 1.58 -5.57 -20.59
N ILE A 266 1.40 -4.33 -20.10
CA ILE A 266 1.49 -3.13 -20.96
C ILE A 266 2.85 -3.03 -21.66
N GLY A 267 3.94 -3.48 -20.99
CA GLY A 267 5.28 -3.50 -21.56
C GLY A 267 5.35 -4.36 -22.83
N TYR A 268 4.70 -5.53 -22.83
CA TYR A 268 4.67 -6.40 -24.03
C TYR A 268 3.89 -5.76 -25.18
N ARG A 269 2.74 -5.13 -24.87
CA ARG A 269 1.95 -4.45 -25.90
C ARG A 269 2.73 -3.31 -26.54
N LEU A 270 3.46 -2.53 -25.74
CA LEU A 270 4.17 -1.34 -26.23
C LEU A 270 5.51 -1.66 -26.87
N ALA A 271 6.11 -2.80 -26.54
CA ALA A 271 7.30 -3.33 -27.20
C ALA A 271 6.99 -3.94 -28.57
N GLY A 272 5.76 -4.47 -28.77
CA GLY A 272 5.30 -5.04 -30.04
C GLY A 272 4.62 -4.04 -30.95
N ASP A 273 4.25 -4.54 -32.16
CA ASP A 273 3.49 -3.76 -33.14
C ASP A 273 2.12 -3.33 -32.60
N PRO A 274 1.61 -2.15 -32.98
CA PRO A 274 2.20 -1.15 -33.91
C PRO A 274 3.15 -0.16 -33.25
N PHE A 275 3.44 -0.28 -31.95
CA PHE A 275 4.14 0.76 -31.17
C PHE A 275 5.65 0.63 -31.23
N SER A 276 6.18 -0.59 -31.08
CA SER A 276 7.64 -0.90 -31.10
C SER A 276 8.51 0.07 -30.29
N LEU A 277 8.05 0.43 -29.07
CA LEU A 277 8.71 1.44 -28.24
C LEU A 277 9.99 0.93 -27.58
N PRO A 278 11.02 1.78 -27.48
CA PRO A 278 12.23 1.46 -26.72
C PRO A 278 11.93 1.22 -25.25
N GLN A 279 12.74 0.37 -24.60
CA GLN A 279 12.54 -0.06 -23.21
C GLN A 279 12.52 1.11 -22.20
N GLY A 280 13.34 2.15 -22.40
CA GLY A 280 13.36 3.35 -21.54
C GLY A 280 12.04 4.14 -21.62
N VAL A 281 11.46 4.23 -22.84
CA VAL A 281 10.13 4.87 -23.02
C VAL A 281 9.05 4.05 -22.34
N ILE A 282 9.07 2.72 -22.47
CA ILE A 282 8.13 1.82 -21.77
C ILE A 282 8.23 2.01 -20.25
N GLY A 283 9.45 2.08 -19.70
CA GLY A 283 9.67 2.39 -18.29
C GLY A 283 9.13 3.76 -17.88
N SER A 284 9.20 4.76 -18.77
CA SER A 284 8.72 6.13 -18.51
C SER A 284 7.19 6.25 -18.47
N ILE A 285 6.44 5.30 -19.05
CA ILE A 285 4.97 5.29 -18.99
C ILE A 285 4.46 5.19 -17.55
N PHE A 286 5.22 4.60 -16.66
CA PHE A 286 4.88 4.54 -15.23
C PHE A 286 4.84 5.91 -14.54
N LEU A 287 5.30 7.00 -15.19
CA LEU A 287 5.05 8.38 -14.73
C LEU A 287 3.57 8.73 -14.64
N VAL A 288 2.71 8.00 -15.36
CA VAL A 288 1.24 8.10 -15.23
C VAL A 288 0.77 7.90 -13.77
N TYR A 289 1.56 7.24 -12.92
CA TYR A 289 1.23 7.08 -11.49
C TYR A 289 1.15 8.42 -10.73
N LEU A 290 1.73 9.50 -11.26
CA LEU A 290 1.55 10.85 -10.71
C LEU A 290 0.07 11.27 -10.72
N VAL A 291 -0.68 10.89 -11.77
CA VAL A 291 -2.14 11.09 -11.84
C VAL A 291 -2.83 10.39 -10.69
N GLY A 292 -2.36 9.20 -10.32
CA GLY A 292 -2.89 8.44 -9.18
C GLY A 292 -2.76 9.19 -7.86
N THR A 293 -1.64 9.86 -7.63
CA THR A 293 -1.42 10.67 -6.42
C THR A 293 -2.45 11.80 -6.32
N VAL A 294 -2.71 12.51 -7.43
CA VAL A 294 -3.72 13.56 -7.50
C VAL A 294 -5.13 12.97 -7.29
N SER A 295 -5.43 11.85 -7.95
CA SER A 295 -6.73 11.19 -7.84
C SER A 295 -7.00 10.69 -6.41
N ALA A 296 -6.03 10.07 -5.77
CA ALA A 296 -6.16 9.62 -4.37
C ALA A 296 -6.40 10.79 -3.40
N SER A 297 -5.72 11.92 -3.59
CA SER A 297 -5.88 13.11 -2.75
C SER A 297 -7.28 13.74 -2.89
N THR A 298 -7.91 13.62 -4.04
CA THR A 298 -9.27 14.13 -4.30
C THR A 298 -10.37 13.17 -3.87
N ALA A 299 -10.05 11.90 -3.63
CA ALA A 299 -11.04 10.87 -3.28
C ALA A 299 -11.87 11.23 -2.04
N GLY A 300 -11.28 11.87 -1.03
CA GLY A 300 -12.01 12.35 0.15
C GLY A 300 -13.10 13.37 -0.18
N LYS A 301 -12.83 14.30 -1.10
CA LYS A 301 -13.82 15.28 -1.59
C LYS A 301 -14.93 14.59 -2.38
N LEU A 302 -14.58 13.58 -3.18
CA LEU A 302 -15.56 12.78 -3.93
C LEU A 302 -16.49 12.00 -2.99
N VAL A 303 -15.92 11.36 -1.96
CA VAL A 303 -16.72 10.66 -0.93
C VAL A 303 -17.64 11.63 -0.20
N GLY A 304 -17.18 12.84 0.10
CA GLY A 304 -18.02 13.87 0.72
C GLY A 304 -19.20 14.32 -0.16
N ARG A 305 -19.05 14.35 -1.49
CA ARG A 305 -20.07 14.79 -2.44
C ARG A 305 -21.01 13.69 -2.92
N LEU A 306 -20.45 12.54 -3.27
CA LEU A 306 -21.16 11.41 -3.91
C LEU A 306 -21.45 10.26 -2.94
N GLY A 307 -20.95 10.36 -1.72
CA GLY A 307 -20.90 9.23 -0.80
C GLY A 307 -19.92 8.16 -1.25
N ARG A 308 -19.66 7.19 -0.37
CA ARG A 308 -18.75 6.05 -0.65
C ARG A 308 -19.15 5.28 -1.91
N ARG A 309 -20.44 4.94 -2.05
CA ARG A 309 -20.93 4.13 -3.17
C ARG A 309 -20.82 4.88 -4.50
N GLY A 310 -21.25 6.14 -4.54
CA GLY A 310 -21.13 6.97 -5.74
C GLY A 310 -19.67 7.12 -6.19
N THR A 311 -18.74 7.27 -5.25
CA THR A 311 -17.30 7.32 -5.56
C THR A 311 -16.79 6.01 -6.13
N LEU A 312 -17.22 4.84 -5.61
CA LEU A 312 -16.84 3.53 -6.14
C LEU A 312 -17.41 3.28 -7.54
N TYR A 313 -18.65 3.72 -7.83
CA TYR A 313 -19.23 3.64 -9.17
C TYR A 313 -18.49 4.54 -10.16
N LEU A 314 -18.20 5.78 -9.77
CA LEU A 314 -17.42 6.70 -10.62
C LEU A 314 -16.01 6.12 -10.89
N ALA A 315 -15.34 5.62 -9.87
CA ALA A 315 -14.04 4.98 -10.00
C ALA A 315 -14.08 3.77 -10.96
N GLY A 316 -15.07 2.90 -10.79
CA GLY A 316 -15.29 1.76 -11.69
C GLY A 316 -15.59 2.20 -13.13
N ALA A 317 -16.48 3.16 -13.33
CA ALA A 317 -16.81 3.69 -14.64
C ALA A 317 -15.58 4.33 -15.33
N THR A 318 -14.81 5.12 -14.59
CA THR A 318 -13.56 5.73 -15.10
C THR A 318 -12.54 4.66 -15.48
N THR A 319 -12.38 3.60 -14.66
CA THR A 319 -11.49 2.49 -14.95
C THR A 319 -11.96 1.73 -16.20
N ALA A 320 -13.26 1.43 -16.32
CA ALA A 320 -13.84 0.75 -17.48
C ALA A 320 -13.66 1.57 -18.77
N ALA A 321 -13.94 2.88 -18.70
CA ALA A 321 -13.72 3.79 -19.83
C ALA A 321 -12.24 3.78 -20.26
N GLY A 322 -11.31 3.84 -19.30
CA GLY A 322 -9.87 3.75 -19.57
C GLY A 322 -9.47 2.43 -20.24
N LEU A 323 -10.03 1.29 -19.79
CA LEU A 323 -9.80 -0.02 -20.41
C LEU A 323 -10.27 -0.03 -21.87
N LEU A 324 -11.47 0.49 -22.15
CA LEU A 324 -12.02 0.54 -23.51
C LEU A 324 -11.23 1.50 -24.42
N VAL A 325 -10.89 2.69 -23.91
CA VAL A 325 -10.07 3.67 -24.63
C VAL A 325 -8.69 3.09 -24.95
N SER A 326 -8.13 2.30 -24.05
CA SER A 326 -6.83 1.66 -24.27
C SER A 326 -6.78 0.60 -25.38
N LEU A 327 -7.91 0.20 -25.97
CA LEU A 327 -7.97 -0.71 -27.11
C LEU A 327 -7.45 -0.11 -28.43
N SER A 328 -7.29 1.21 -28.49
CA SER A 328 -6.80 1.92 -29.68
C SER A 328 -5.35 1.55 -30.04
N ASP A 329 -5.00 1.62 -31.31
CA ASP A 329 -3.64 1.48 -31.82
C ASP A 329 -2.92 2.84 -31.92
N SER A 330 -3.51 3.91 -31.39
CA SER A 330 -2.89 5.22 -31.27
C SER A 330 -2.26 5.38 -29.88
N LEU A 331 -0.94 5.60 -29.82
CA LEU A 331 -0.20 5.76 -28.56
C LEU A 331 -0.79 6.84 -27.63
N PRO A 332 -1.13 8.07 -28.10
CA PRO A 332 -1.76 9.07 -27.24
C PRO A 332 -3.08 8.61 -26.62
N VAL A 333 -3.88 7.86 -27.38
CA VAL A 333 -5.16 7.33 -26.92
C VAL A 333 -4.95 6.23 -25.89
N VAL A 334 -3.95 5.33 -26.09
CA VAL A 334 -3.55 4.32 -25.10
C VAL A 334 -3.10 5.00 -23.80
N LEU A 335 -2.28 6.04 -23.90
CA LEU A 335 -1.83 6.80 -22.73
C LEU A 335 -3.00 7.46 -21.98
N LEU A 336 -3.97 8.01 -22.69
CA LEU A 336 -5.21 8.52 -22.09
C LEU A 336 -5.97 7.38 -21.37
N GLY A 337 -6.06 6.21 -21.98
CA GLY A 337 -6.62 5.01 -21.35
C GLY A 337 -5.92 4.67 -20.04
N LEU A 338 -4.59 4.66 -20.01
CA LEU A 338 -3.79 4.40 -18.81
C LEU A 338 -4.00 5.49 -17.73
N VAL A 339 -4.12 6.75 -18.13
CA VAL A 339 -4.46 7.86 -17.21
C VAL A 339 -5.81 7.61 -16.55
N LEU A 340 -6.84 7.26 -17.31
CA LEU A 340 -8.17 6.97 -16.78
C LEU A 340 -8.18 5.73 -15.86
N ILE A 341 -7.51 4.63 -16.28
CA ILE A 341 -7.37 3.43 -15.45
C ILE A 341 -6.71 3.78 -14.11
N THR A 342 -5.62 4.54 -14.17
CA THR A 342 -4.88 4.95 -12.96
C THR A 342 -5.72 5.86 -12.07
N ALA A 343 -6.38 6.85 -12.63
CA ALA A 343 -7.24 7.77 -11.87
C ALA A 343 -8.38 7.01 -11.17
N GLY A 344 -9.08 6.14 -11.90
CA GLY A 344 -10.17 5.34 -11.36
C GLY A 344 -9.69 4.38 -10.26
N PHE A 345 -8.59 3.64 -10.53
CA PHE A 345 -7.99 2.75 -9.54
C PHE A 345 -7.65 3.46 -8.22
N PHE A 346 -6.89 4.56 -8.28
CA PHE A 346 -6.45 5.25 -7.07
C PHE A 346 -7.61 5.90 -6.30
N ALA A 347 -8.62 6.44 -6.99
CA ALA A 347 -9.82 6.97 -6.34
C ALA A 347 -10.62 5.87 -5.64
N GLY A 348 -10.84 4.72 -6.30
CA GLY A 348 -11.54 3.57 -5.76
C GLY A 348 -10.80 2.93 -4.58
N HIS A 349 -9.48 2.75 -4.71
CA HIS A 349 -8.61 2.25 -3.64
C HIS A 349 -8.63 3.16 -2.40
N ALA A 350 -8.48 4.46 -2.58
CA ALA A 350 -8.51 5.42 -1.47
C ALA A 350 -9.87 5.44 -0.76
N ALA A 351 -10.98 5.40 -1.51
CA ALA A 351 -12.32 5.34 -0.95
C ALA A 351 -12.57 4.04 -0.17
N ALA A 352 -12.15 2.88 -0.70
CA ALA A 352 -12.32 1.59 -0.04
C ALA A 352 -11.44 1.47 1.21
N SER A 353 -10.16 1.86 1.13
CA SER A 353 -9.19 1.83 2.23
C SER A 353 -9.63 2.73 3.39
N SER A 354 -10.07 3.96 3.10
CA SER A 354 -10.61 4.88 4.10
C SER A 354 -11.86 4.29 4.78
N ALA A 355 -12.77 3.68 4.00
CA ALA A 355 -13.96 3.04 4.54
C ALA A 355 -13.65 1.87 5.48
N VAL A 356 -12.60 1.09 5.24
CA VAL A 356 -12.15 0.03 6.15
C VAL A 356 -11.78 0.62 7.51
N SER A 357 -10.96 1.69 7.52
CA SER A 357 -10.50 2.34 8.74
C SER A 357 -11.66 2.95 9.55
N HIS A 358 -12.70 3.46 8.89
CA HIS A 358 -13.90 3.98 9.55
C HIS A 358 -14.86 2.89 10.03
N THR A 359 -14.91 1.74 9.34
CA THR A 359 -15.82 0.63 9.70
C THR A 359 -15.29 -0.18 10.88
N ALA A 360 -13.98 -0.37 10.97
CA ALA A 360 -13.36 -1.09 12.07
C ALA A 360 -13.34 -0.23 13.34
N LYS A 361 -14.24 -0.53 14.29
CA LYS A 361 -14.28 0.15 15.61
C LYS A 361 -13.10 -0.26 16.49
N GLU A 362 -12.79 -1.57 16.49
CA GLU A 362 -11.68 -2.18 17.22
C GLU A 362 -10.70 -2.81 16.24
N GLY A 363 -9.43 -2.95 16.60
CA GLY A 363 -8.41 -3.60 15.76
C GLY A 363 -8.23 -2.94 14.39
N ARG A 364 -8.26 -1.59 14.30
CA ARG A 364 -8.13 -0.85 13.03
C ARG A 364 -6.85 -1.19 12.28
N ALA A 365 -5.76 -1.42 12.99
CA ALA A 365 -4.48 -1.80 12.38
C ALA A 365 -4.59 -3.16 11.67
N GLN A 366 -5.24 -4.14 12.31
CA GLN A 366 -5.47 -5.47 11.74
C GLN A 366 -6.44 -5.43 10.55
N ALA A 367 -7.50 -4.61 10.64
CA ALA A 367 -8.42 -4.40 9.52
C ALA A 367 -7.71 -3.79 8.30
N SER A 368 -6.84 -2.80 8.51
CA SER A 368 -6.04 -2.19 7.46
C SER A 368 -5.00 -3.16 6.90
N ALA A 369 -4.38 -3.99 7.74
CA ALA A 369 -3.45 -5.03 7.30
C ALA A 369 -4.15 -6.10 6.46
N LEU A 370 -5.37 -6.52 6.82
CA LEU A 370 -6.21 -7.43 6.03
C LEU A 370 -6.58 -6.82 4.68
N TYR A 371 -6.90 -5.52 4.65
CA TYR A 371 -7.14 -4.81 3.40
C TYR A 371 -5.90 -4.82 2.51
N GLN A 372 -4.72 -4.57 3.08
CA GLN A 372 -3.46 -4.62 2.34
C GLN A 372 -3.15 -6.04 1.84
N SER A 373 -3.38 -7.07 2.66
CA SER A 373 -3.25 -8.46 2.21
C SER A 373 -4.16 -8.74 1.01
N ALA A 374 -5.44 -8.39 1.09
CA ALA A 374 -6.39 -8.55 -0.01
C ALA A 374 -5.96 -7.77 -1.27
N TYR A 375 -5.50 -6.54 -1.09
CA TYR A 375 -4.95 -5.71 -2.15
C TYR A 375 -3.76 -6.37 -2.86
N TYR A 376 -2.79 -6.92 -2.12
CA TYR A 376 -1.63 -7.58 -2.73
C TYR A 376 -1.96 -8.97 -3.29
N VAL A 377 -2.96 -9.68 -2.73
CA VAL A 377 -3.54 -10.87 -3.39
C VAL A 377 -4.11 -10.48 -4.76
N GLY A 378 -4.85 -9.37 -4.83
CA GLY A 378 -5.34 -8.82 -6.10
C GLY A 378 -4.20 -8.47 -7.06
N SER A 379 -3.09 -7.91 -6.57
CA SER A 379 -1.88 -7.63 -7.37
C SER A 379 -1.29 -8.91 -7.96
N SER A 380 -1.11 -9.92 -7.13
CA SER A 380 -0.54 -11.22 -7.54
C SER A 380 -1.45 -11.91 -8.55
N ALA A 381 -2.74 -12.04 -8.23
CA ALA A 381 -3.73 -12.64 -9.12
C ALA A 381 -3.84 -11.86 -10.44
N GLY A 382 -3.92 -10.53 -10.37
CA GLY A 382 -4.02 -9.65 -11.53
C GLY A 382 -2.81 -9.78 -12.46
N SER A 383 -1.61 -9.82 -11.91
CA SER A 383 -0.38 -9.98 -12.71
C SER A 383 -0.38 -11.33 -13.45
N THR A 384 -0.74 -12.43 -12.77
CA THR A 384 -0.79 -13.75 -13.40
C THR A 384 -1.95 -13.87 -14.39
N LEU A 385 -3.18 -13.56 -13.96
CA LEU A 385 -4.37 -13.68 -14.81
C LEU A 385 -4.33 -12.70 -15.98
N GLY A 386 -3.79 -11.49 -15.79
CA GLY A 386 -3.59 -10.51 -16.85
C GLY A 386 -2.62 -11.04 -17.93
N ALA A 387 -1.54 -11.68 -17.51
CA ALA A 387 -0.58 -12.28 -18.44
C ALA A 387 -1.14 -13.52 -19.17
N ILE A 388 -1.94 -14.34 -18.48
CA ILE A 388 -2.65 -15.46 -19.12
C ILE A 388 -3.67 -14.95 -20.16
N ALA A 389 -4.46 -13.93 -19.76
CA ALA A 389 -5.44 -13.32 -20.65
C ALA A 389 -4.79 -12.64 -21.86
N PHE A 390 -3.64 -12.00 -21.65
CA PHE A 390 -2.83 -11.41 -22.73
C PHE A 390 -2.30 -12.48 -23.69
N HIS A 391 -1.82 -13.60 -23.16
CA HIS A 391 -1.36 -14.71 -23.99
C HIS A 391 -2.48 -15.32 -24.85
N ALA A 392 -3.69 -15.43 -24.29
CA ALA A 392 -4.83 -16.04 -24.96
C ALA A 392 -5.52 -15.12 -25.98
N GLY A 393 -5.60 -13.83 -25.73
CA GLY A 393 -6.39 -12.89 -26.54
C GLY A 393 -5.75 -11.50 -26.72
N GLY A 394 -4.42 -11.40 -26.58
CA GLY A 394 -3.70 -10.14 -26.67
C GLY A 394 -4.19 -9.10 -25.67
N TRP A 395 -4.06 -7.84 -26.02
CA TRP A 395 -4.53 -6.75 -25.16
C TRP A 395 -6.04 -6.80 -24.90
N GLY A 396 -6.84 -7.22 -25.87
CA GLY A 396 -8.29 -7.41 -25.72
C GLY A 396 -8.64 -8.39 -24.60
N GLY A 397 -7.89 -9.49 -24.46
CA GLY A 397 -8.04 -10.44 -23.36
C GLY A 397 -7.80 -9.79 -21.99
N THR A 398 -6.75 -8.99 -21.87
CA THR A 398 -6.46 -8.24 -20.62
C THR A 398 -7.56 -7.24 -20.29
N VAL A 399 -8.06 -6.51 -21.29
CA VAL A 399 -9.18 -5.57 -21.15
C VAL A 399 -10.45 -6.31 -20.71
N ALA A 400 -10.76 -7.45 -21.29
CA ALA A 400 -11.92 -8.26 -20.91
C ALA A 400 -11.84 -8.71 -19.43
N LEU A 401 -10.68 -9.21 -18.99
CA LEU A 401 -10.43 -9.54 -17.59
C LEU A 401 -10.63 -8.31 -16.69
N GLY A 402 -10.10 -7.15 -17.09
CA GLY A 402 -10.24 -5.90 -16.34
C GLY A 402 -11.71 -5.48 -16.21
N LEU A 403 -12.49 -5.55 -17.29
CA LEU A 403 -13.92 -5.25 -17.28
C LEU A 403 -14.71 -6.20 -16.38
N LEU A 404 -14.40 -7.50 -16.42
CA LEU A 404 -15.00 -8.49 -15.50
C LEU A 404 -14.72 -8.14 -14.03
N ALA A 405 -13.50 -7.74 -13.70
CA ALA A 405 -13.17 -7.31 -12.34
C ALA A 405 -13.90 -6.03 -11.94
N VAL A 406 -14.04 -5.05 -12.85
CA VAL A 406 -14.84 -3.83 -12.59
C VAL A 406 -16.32 -4.18 -12.40
N LEU A 407 -16.88 -5.08 -13.19
CA LEU A 407 -18.25 -5.58 -12.99
C LEU A 407 -18.40 -6.23 -11.60
N GLY A 408 -17.39 -6.94 -11.13
CA GLY A 408 -17.33 -7.48 -9.78
C GLY A 408 -17.39 -6.36 -8.72
N VAL A 409 -16.63 -5.27 -8.89
CA VAL A 409 -16.69 -4.10 -8.00
C VAL A 409 -18.09 -3.50 -7.96
N VAL A 410 -18.72 -3.31 -9.12
CA VAL A 410 -20.09 -2.78 -9.23
C VAL A 410 -21.08 -3.72 -8.55
N GLY A 411 -21.03 -5.02 -8.84
CA GLY A 411 -21.91 -6.03 -8.26
C GLY A 411 -21.83 -6.09 -6.73
N ILE A 412 -20.61 -6.08 -6.17
CA ILE A 412 -20.40 -6.06 -4.71
C ILE A 412 -20.94 -4.75 -4.10
N THR A 413 -20.78 -3.63 -4.80
CA THR A 413 -21.26 -2.32 -4.32
C THR A 413 -22.79 -2.28 -4.33
N VAL A 414 -23.45 -2.82 -5.37
CA VAL A 414 -24.92 -2.96 -5.47
C VAL A 414 -25.46 -3.92 -4.40
N ALA A 415 -24.86 -5.12 -4.24
CA ALA A 415 -25.29 -6.08 -3.23
C ALA A 415 -25.25 -5.50 -1.80
N GLY A 416 -24.40 -4.50 -1.56
CA GLY A 416 -24.33 -3.74 -0.32
C GLY A 416 -25.55 -2.83 -0.08
N THR A 417 -26.37 -2.53 -1.09
CA THR A 417 -27.58 -1.71 -0.93
C THR A 417 -28.77 -2.52 -0.46
N ARG A 418 -28.83 -3.80 -0.83
CA ARG A 418 -29.96 -4.70 -0.51
C ARG A 418 -29.89 -5.26 0.91
N ALA A 419 -28.77 -5.10 1.61
CA ALA A 419 -28.53 -5.65 2.94
C ALA A 419 -28.39 -4.57 4.04
N ALA A 420 -28.65 -3.31 3.71
CA ALA A 420 -28.73 -2.14 4.60
C ALA A 420 -30.15 -1.58 4.61
#